data_33733d30039b4e73096d2414fb2768ae
#
_entry.id   33733d30039b4e73096d2414fb2768ae
#
_cell.length_a   1.000
_cell.length_b   1.000
_cell.length_c   1.000
_cell.angle_alpha   90.00
_cell.angle_beta   90.00
_cell.angle_gamma   90.00
#
_symmetry.space_group_name_H-M   'P 1'
#
loop_
_entity.id
_entity.type
_entity.pdbx_description
1 polymer ?
#
loop_
_entity_poly.entity_id
_entity_poly.type
_entity_poly.pdbx_seq_one_letter_code
_entity_poly.pdbx_strand_id
1 'polypeptide(L)'
;MTVKEMFETKYKEYMATINRTTWKNAQFYAEHKGIPVYQQIMLSIEITEADLKKWGVSYGGELEAMHKAKYIASNRHRQEHGHIDRYWLTEKGYKHFEF
;
A
#
# COMPACT_ATOMS: atom_id res chain seq x y z
N MET A 1 -10.61 10.71 -4.28
CA MET A 1 -9.22 10.35 -3.95
C MET A 1 -8.70 9.34 -4.96
N THR A 2 -7.54 9.61 -5.57
CA THR A 2 -6.92 8.63 -6.47
C THR A 2 -6.23 7.54 -5.67
N VAL A 3 -5.94 6.41 -6.32
CA VAL A 3 -5.20 5.33 -5.68
C VAL A 3 -3.81 5.80 -5.24
N LYS A 4 -3.14 6.59 -6.07
CA LYS A 4 -1.85 7.18 -5.70
C LYS A 4 -1.96 8.03 -4.44
N GLU A 5 -2.97 8.88 -4.35
CA GLU A 5 -3.22 9.72 -3.17
C GLU A 5 -3.51 8.91 -1.92
N MET A 6 -4.21 7.79 -2.06
CA MET A 6 -4.48 6.89 -0.93
C MET A 6 -3.18 6.38 -0.32
N PHE A 7 -2.26 5.91 -1.15
CA PHE A 7 -0.97 5.41 -0.69
C PHE A 7 -0.08 6.52 -0.13
N GLU A 8 -0.09 7.69 -0.76
CA GLU A 8 0.65 8.84 -0.25
C GLU A 8 0.12 9.29 1.13
N THR A 9 -1.19 9.30 1.31
CA THR A 9 -1.83 9.63 2.58
C THR A 9 -1.48 8.60 3.65
N LYS A 10 -1.57 7.32 3.29
CA LYS A 10 -1.22 6.23 4.21
C LYS A 10 0.24 6.29 4.62
N TYR A 11 1.13 6.61 3.67
CA TYR A 11 2.55 6.78 3.96
C TYR A 11 2.77 7.89 5.00
N LYS A 12 2.12 9.04 4.83
CA LYS A 12 2.24 10.15 5.77
C LYS A 12 1.75 9.76 7.17
N GLU A 13 0.62 9.07 7.25
CA GLU A 13 0.09 8.59 8.52
C GLU A 13 1.05 7.60 9.19
N TYR A 14 1.60 6.68 8.40
CA TYR A 14 2.56 5.71 8.89
C TYR A 14 3.82 6.39 9.43
N MET A 15 4.38 7.33 8.67
CA MET A 15 5.60 8.04 9.08
C MET A 15 5.39 8.92 10.31
N ALA A 16 4.18 9.43 10.51
CA ALA A 16 3.86 10.23 11.69
C ALA A 16 3.92 9.42 12.99
N THR A 17 3.75 8.10 12.90
CA THR A 17 3.70 7.19 14.06
C THR A 17 4.84 6.18 14.10
N ILE A 18 5.74 6.21 13.12
CA ILE A 18 6.83 5.23 13.04
C ILE A 18 7.79 5.40 14.22
N ASN A 19 8.16 4.28 14.84
CA ASN A 19 9.14 4.30 15.91
C ASN A 19 10.55 3.99 15.37
N ARG A 20 11.54 4.19 16.22
CA ARG A 20 12.95 4.01 15.84
C ARG A 20 13.26 2.58 15.39
N THR A 21 12.70 1.59 16.05
CA THR A 21 12.93 0.18 15.72
C THR A 21 12.38 -0.14 14.33
N THR A 22 11.15 0.28 14.05
CA THR A 22 10.51 0.08 12.75
C THR A 22 11.29 0.78 11.64
N TRP A 23 11.76 2.00 11.90
CA TRP A 23 12.58 2.74 10.95
C TRP A 23 13.88 2.00 10.62
N LYS A 24 14.59 1.52 11.65
CA LYS A 24 15.82 0.75 11.46
C LYS A 24 15.60 -0.54 10.69
N ASN A 25 14.49 -1.22 10.96
CA ASN A 25 14.13 -2.44 10.24
C ASN A 25 13.87 -2.13 8.76
N ALA A 26 13.16 -1.04 8.46
CA ALA A 26 12.91 -0.62 7.09
C ALA A 26 14.23 -0.32 6.36
N GLN A 27 15.15 0.38 7.03
CA GLN A 27 16.48 0.66 6.48
C GLN A 27 17.25 -0.63 6.18
N PHE A 28 17.22 -1.57 7.11
CA PHE A 28 17.91 -2.86 6.96
C PHE A 28 17.37 -3.63 5.73
N TYR A 29 16.06 -3.75 5.61
CA TYR A 29 15.46 -4.46 4.48
C TYR A 29 15.68 -3.75 3.15
N ALA A 30 15.62 -2.42 3.14
CA ALA A 30 15.87 -1.63 1.95
C ALA A 30 17.30 -1.83 1.46
N GLU A 31 18.27 -1.76 2.37
CA GLU A 31 19.69 -1.96 2.06
C GLU A 31 19.94 -3.37 1.52
N HIS A 32 19.33 -4.37 2.17
CA HIS A 32 19.47 -5.76 1.74
C HIS A 32 18.91 -5.98 0.32
N LYS A 33 17.84 -5.31 -0.02
CA LYS A 33 17.20 -5.41 -1.34
C LYS A 33 17.82 -4.48 -2.38
N GLY A 34 18.65 -3.53 -1.95
CA GLY A 34 19.25 -2.54 -2.83
C GLY A 34 18.25 -1.50 -3.35
N ILE A 35 17.26 -1.14 -2.54
CA ILE A 35 16.25 -0.14 -2.89
C ILE A 35 16.25 0.99 -1.87
N PRO A 36 15.70 2.18 -2.23
CA PRO A 36 15.55 3.27 -1.26
C PRO A 36 14.60 2.89 -0.12
N VAL A 37 14.85 3.44 1.07
CA VAL A 37 13.98 3.21 2.24
C VAL A 37 12.54 3.63 1.94
N TYR A 38 12.36 4.74 1.23
CA TYR A 38 11.03 5.19 0.82
C TYR A 38 10.26 4.10 0.08
N GLN A 39 10.91 3.47 -0.91
CA GLN A 39 10.29 2.39 -1.67
C GLN A 39 9.95 1.19 -0.79
N GLN A 40 10.85 0.81 0.11
CA GLN A 40 10.61 -0.29 1.04
C GLN A 40 9.36 -0.04 1.90
N ILE A 41 9.22 1.16 2.41
CA ILE A 41 8.07 1.53 3.23
C ILE A 41 6.79 1.57 2.40
N MET A 42 6.83 2.17 1.20
CA MET A 42 5.67 2.22 0.31
C MET A 42 5.16 0.83 -0.05
N LEU A 43 6.06 -0.13 -0.25
CA LEU A 43 5.68 -1.50 -0.57
C LEU A 43 5.22 -2.29 0.68
N SER A 44 5.43 -1.75 1.87
CA SER A 44 5.07 -2.41 3.13
C SER A 44 3.73 -1.97 3.70
N ILE A 45 3.29 -0.75 3.38
CA ILE A 45 2.04 -0.22 3.94
C ILE A 45 0.83 -0.86 3.27
N GLU A 46 -0.25 -0.95 4.03
CA GLU A 46 -1.49 -1.55 3.56
C GLU A 46 -2.65 -0.59 3.76
N ILE A 47 -3.51 -0.48 2.75
CA ILE A 47 -4.77 0.26 2.85
C ILE A 47 -5.82 -0.74 3.32
N THR A 48 -6.48 -0.42 4.43
CA THR A 48 -7.48 -1.29 5.03
C THR A 48 -8.89 -0.88 4.62
N GLU A 49 -9.85 -1.76 4.87
CA GLU A 49 -11.27 -1.44 4.68
C GLU A 49 -11.67 -0.21 5.50
N ALA A 50 -11.14 -0.09 6.73
CA ALA A 50 -11.40 1.07 7.57
C ALA A 50 -10.90 2.37 6.93
N ASP A 51 -9.74 2.34 6.28
CA ASP A 51 -9.21 3.49 5.55
C ASP A 51 -10.14 3.88 4.41
N LEU A 52 -10.63 2.92 3.63
CA LEU A 52 -11.54 3.17 2.53
C LEU A 52 -12.85 3.79 3.01
N LYS A 53 -13.39 3.31 4.10
CA LYS A 53 -14.60 3.88 4.71
C LYS A 53 -14.38 5.31 5.17
N LYS A 54 -13.23 5.56 5.80
CA LYS A 54 -12.85 6.89 6.28
C LYS A 54 -12.75 7.88 5.12
N TRP A 55 -12.26 7.44 3.97
CA TRP A 55 -12.08 8.29 2.79
C TRP A 55 -13.30 8.32 1.87
N GLY A 56 -14.32 7.55 2.17
CA GLY A 56 -15.53 7.48 1.33
C GLY A 56 -15.28 6.79 0.00
N VAL A 57 -14.33 5.85 -0.05
CA VAL A 57 -13.96 5.12 -1.25
C VAL A 57 -14.55 3.71 -1.19
N SER A 58 -15.19 3.27 -2.27
CA SER A 58 -15.66 1.90 -2.40
C SER A 58 -14.91 1.19 -3.53
N TYR A 59 -14.96 -0.14 -3.53
CA TYR A 59 -14.37 -0.92 -4.61
C TYR A 59 -15.13 -0.63 -5.91
N GLY A 60 -14.38 -0.34 -6.96
CA GLY A 60 -14.92 0.04 -8.26
C GLY A 60 -14.06 1.14 -8.86
N GLY A 61 -14.37 1.57 -10.06
CA GLY A 61 -13.64 2.63 -10.73
C GLY A 61 -12.14 2.39 -10.79
N GLU A 62 -11.36 3.37 -10.36
CA GLU A 62 -9.91 3.30 -10.40
C GLU A 62 -9.35 2.18 -9.53
N LEU A 63 -9.88 2.01 -8.31
CA LEU A 63 -9.40 0.97 -7.39
C LEU A 63 -9.51 -0.41 -8.03
N GLU A 64 -10.65 -0.72 -8.64
CA GLU A 64 -10.86 -1.97 -9.34
C GLU A 64 -9.92 -2.11 -10.54
N ALA A 65 -9.79 -1.06 -11.34
CA ALA A 65 -8.93 -1.06 -12.51
C ALA A 65 -7.47 -1.32 -12.15
N MET A 66 -6.98 -0.67 -11.09
CA MET A 66 -5.60 -0.87 -10.63
C MET A 66 -5.39 -2.26 -10.05
N HIS A 67 -6.41 -2.81 -9.39
CA HIS A 67 -6.37 -4.17 -8.85
C HIS A 67 -6.31 -5.21 -9.99
N LYS A 68 -7.16 -5.06 -11.00
CA LYS A 68 -7.18 -5.95 -12.17
C LYS A 68 -5.87 -5.87 -12.97
N ALA A 69 -5.28 -4.69 -13.07
CA ALA A 69 -4.01 -4.48 -13.76
C ALA A 69 -2.80 -4.94 -12.95
N LYS A 70 -3.01 -5.38 -11.70
CA LYS A 70 -1.95 -5.84 -10.79
C LYS A 70 -0.98 -4.74 -10.36
N TYR A 71 -1.41 -3.50 -10.40
CA TYR A 71 -0.65 -2.40 -9.79
C TYR A 71 -0.81 -2.40 -8.27
N ILE A 72 -1.91 -2.97 -7.79
CA ILE A 72 -2.12 -3.26 -6.37
C ILE A 72 -2.55 -4.71 -6.24
N ALA A 73 -2.23 -5.29 -5.10
CA ALA A 73 -2.64 -6.63 -4.74
C ALA A 73 -3.58 -6.56 -3.53
N SER A 74 -4.22 -7.66 -3.22
CA SER A 74 -5.15 -7.75 -2.09
C SER A 74 -5.05 -9.12 -1.44
N ASN A 75 -5.67 -9.25 -0.27
CA ASN A 75 -5.72 -10.50 0.47
C ASN A 75 -6.94 -11.37 0.14
N ARG A 76 -7.61 -11.07 -0.98
CA ARG A 76 -8.86 -11.77 -1.36
C ARG A 76 -8.73 -13.29 -1.33
N HIS A 77 -7.64 -13.81 -1.87
CA HIS A 77 -7.41 -15.25 -1.96
C HIS A 77 -7.15 -15.93 -0.62
N ARG A 78 -6.93 -15.13 0.44
CA ARG A 78 -6.69 -15.63 1.80
C ARG A 78 -7.95 -15.64 2.64
N GLN A 79 -9.06 -15.11 2.10
CA GLN A 79 -10.33 -15.01 2.81
C GLN A 79 -11.27 -16.10 2.35
N GLU A 80 -11.91 -16.79 3.28
CA GLU A 80 -12.83 -17.88 3.01
C GLU A 80 -13.96 -17.49 2.07
N HIS A 81 -14.47 -16.28 2.22
CA HIS A 81 -15.58 -15.77 1.41
C HIS A 81 -15.13 -14.80 0.32
N GLY A 82 -13.85 -14.71 0.06
CA GLY A 82 -13.32 -13.81 -0.96
C GLY A 82 -13.45 -12.33 -0.61
N HIS A 83 -13.65 -12.01 0.67
CA HIS A 83 -13.76 -10.62 1.12
C HIS A 83 -12.39 -9.94 1.10
N ILE A 84 -12.32 -8.76 0.47
CA ILE A 84 -11.10 -7.97 0.40
C ILE A 84 -11.14 -6.91 1.50
N ASP A 85 -10.21 -6.97 2.44
CA ASP A 85 -10.10 -5.97 3.50
C ASP A 85 -8.74 -5.26 3.54
N ARG A 86 -7.82 -5.62 2.65
CA ARG A 86 -6.48 -5.02 2.57
C ARG A 86 -5.98 -4.93 1.14
N TYR A 87 -5.32 -3.82 0.82
CA TYR A 87 -4.65 -3.61 -0.45
C TYR A 87 -3.23 -3.12 -0.21
N TRP A 88 -2.29 -3.51 -1.06
CA TRP A 88 -0.92 -3.01 -1.00
C TRP A 88 -0.37 -2.85 -2.41
N LEU A 89 0.68 -2.04 -2.54
CA LEU A 89 1.35 -1.83 -3.83
C LEU A 89 2.16 -3.05 -4.23
N THR A 90 2.12 -3.37 -5.52
CA THR A 90 3.09 -4.27 -6.13
C THR A 90 4.28 -3.44 -6.62
N GLU A 91 5.39 -4.10 -6.99
CA GLU A 91 6.53 -3.41 -7.58
C GLU A 91 6.11 -2.72 -8.89
N LYS A 92 5.26 -3.38 -9.67
CA LYS A 92 4.70 -2.83 -10.90
C LYS A 92 3.92 -1.55 -10.61
N GLY A 93 3.10 -1.55 -9.55
CA GLY A 93 2.33 -0.39 -9.14
C GLY A 93 3.20 0.75 -8.67
N TYR A 94 4.22 0.45 -7.88
CA TYR A 94 5.15 1.47 -7.41
C TYR A 94 5.77 2.24 -8.58
N LYS A 95 6.20 1.53 -9.62
CA LYS A 95 6.76 2.14 -10.83
C LYS A 95 5.72 2.89 -11.63
N HIS A 96 4.53 2.31 -11.77
CA HIS A 96 3.44 2.91 -12.55
C HIS A 96 2.99 4.26 -11.99
N PHE A 97 2.85 4.36 -10.68
CA PHE A 97 2.37 5.57 -10.03
C PHE A 97 3.45 6.65 -9.90
N GLU A 98 4.69 6.32 -10.16
CA GLU A 98 5.82 7.27 -10.12
C GLU A 98 5.92 8.02 -8.78
N PHE A 99 5.93 7.27 -7.69
CA PHE A 99 6.07 7.85 -6.35
C PHE A 99 7.38 8.62 -6.13
#